data_36090348cce3f0b6442c0ebcb318e44b
#
_entry.id   36090348cce3f0b6442c0ebcb318e44b
#
_cell.length_a   1.000
_cell.length_b   1.000
_cell.length_c   1.000
_cell.angle_alpha   90.00
_cell.angle_beta   90.00
_cell.angle_gamma   90.00
#
_symmetry.space_group_name_H-M   'P 1'
#
loop_
_entity.id
_entity.type
_entity.pdbx_description
1 polymer ?
#
loop_
_entity_poly.entity_id
_entity_poly.type
_entity_poly.pdbx_seq_one_letter_code
_entity_poly.pdbx_strand_id
1 'polypeptide(L)'
;MTSKLRLDRIASSTRNARLGAEVLVGPEVVAREGYVLAVRVLTDKPVYNQVEDPGGRMVRLRSGDVLAGVLGSRRALRGYAGEVPAALAPGEVVQILNLGGVLGRCTAANPDLGPPFDAEVLGAVLAFPRTGDRVGRPASIGEGAVARAAALEPGAPIVAVAGTCMDAGKTVAASEVVRGLSRAGLRCAGVKLTGVSLRRDALSMIDAGAVEALTFNDAGVVSTDAAVALETARGLLNELGRRCRPEVVVAELGDGLLGEYGVAELLADRVSRQREQGLLRRDEAHRDVRRERIDEDVGAVEPRSV
;
A
#
# COMPACT_ATOMS: atom_id res chain seq x y z
N MET A 1 -1.64 17.36 -29.18
CA MET A 1 -1.57 16.12 -29.98
C MET A 1 -1.16 14.97 -29.07
N THR A 2 -1.69 13.79 -29.28
CA THR A 2 -1.25 12.58 -28.58
C THR A 2 0.08 12.10 -29.16
N SER A 3 1.04 11.72 -28.32
CA SER A 3 2.35 11.20 -28.72
C SER A 3 2.63 9.84 -28.07
N LYS A 4 3.43 8.99 -28.75
CA LYS A 4 3.90 7.73 -28.22
C LYS A 4 5.22 7.96 -27.51
N LEU A 5 5.34 7.46 -26.27
CA LEU A 5 6.56 7.51 -25.47
C LEU A 5 6.98 6.11 -25.04
N ARG A 6 8.30 5.89 -25.00
CA ARG A 6 8.89 4.75 -24.31
C ARG A 6 9.31 5.16 -22.92
N LEU A 7 8.86 4.41 -21.92
CA LEU A 7 9.22 4.60 -20.53
C LEU A 7 10.52 3.86 -20.22
N ASP A 8 11.47 4.54 -19.59
CA ASP A 8 12.69 3.92 -19.04
C ASP A 8 12.38 3.30 -17.69
N ARG A 9 11.43 3.92 -16.93
CA ARG A 9 11.02 3.50 -15.60
C ARG A 9 9.50 3.61 -15.44
N ILE A 10 8.95 2.66 -14.70
CA ILE A 10 7.55 2.65 -14.26
C ILE A 10 7.56 2.56 -12.74
N ALA A 11 6.97 3.53 -12.06
CA ALA A 11 6.95 3.57 -10.61
C ALA A 11 5.93 2.59 -10.01
N SER A 12 6.24 2.00 -8.85
CA SER A 12 5.36 1.04 -8.18
C SER A 12 3.99 1.63 -7.81
N SER A 13 3.92 2.94 -7.54
CA SER A 13 2.67 3.65 -7.27
C SER A 13 1.68 3.62 -8.43
N THR A 14 2.15 3.42 -9.68
CA THR A 14 1.30 3.35 -10.88
C THR A 14 0.76 1.94 -11.17
N ARG A 15 1.02 0.94 -10.33
CA ARG A 15 0.76 -0.49 -10.58
C ARG A 15 -0.66 -0.79 -11.08
N ASN A 16 -1.67 -0.13 -10.49
CA ASN A 16 -3.07 -0.34 -10.88
C ASN A 16 -3.36 0.10 -12.32
N ALA A 17 -2.58 1.05 -12.86
CA ALA A 17 -2.73 1.47 -14.25
C ALA A 17 -2.21 0.45 -15.27
N ARG A 18 -1.49 -0.60 -14.82
CA ARG A 18 -0.99 -1.73 -15.64
C ARG A 18 -0.25 -1.31 -16.90
N LEU A 19 0.67 -0.36 -16.75
CA LEU A 19 1.41 0.23 -17.84
C LEU A 19 2.39 -0.74 -18.50
N GLY A 20 2.50 -0.69 -19.84
CA GLY A 20 3.60 -1.28 -20.59
C GLY A 20 4.78 -0.32 -20.70
N ALA A 21 5.91 -0.82 -21.29
CA ALA A 21 7.09 0.00 -21.56
C ALA A 21 6.82 1.13 -22.59
N GLU A 22 5.80 1.01 -23.41
CA GLU A 22 5.35 2.05 -24.35
C GLU A 22 3.96 2.51 -23.96
N VAL A 23 3.78 3.83 -23.90
CA VAL A 23 2.52 4.47 -23.54
C VAL A 23 2.17 5.57 -24.54
N LEU A 24 0.89 5.88 -24.65
CA LEU A 24 0.42 7.09 -25.30
C LEU A 24 0.25 8.17 -24.23
N VAL A 25 0.66 9.39 -24.55
CA VAL A 25 0.48 10.55 -23.68
C VAL A 25 -0.32 11.64 -24.39
N GLY A 26 -1.18 12.28 -23.63
CA GLY A 26 -1.98 13.43 -24.06
C GLY A 26 -1.59 14.70 -23.32
N PRO A 27 -1.88 15.89 -23.91
CA PRO A 27 -1.57 17.16 -23.29
C PRO A 27 -2.52 17.55 -22.15
N GLU A 28 -3.67 16.90 -22.06
CA GLU A 28 -4.68 17.19 -21.04
C GLU A 28 -4.30 16.51 -19.72
N VAL A 29 -3.67 17.27 -18.83
CA VAL A 29 -3.26 16.81 -17.50
C VAL A 29 -4.36 17.09 -16.50
N VAL A 30 -4.79 16.04 -15.77
CA VAL A 30 -5.69 16.18 -14.65
C VAL A 30 -4.87 16.34 -13.38
N ALA A 31 -4.79 17.58 -12.86
CA ALA A 31 -4.03 17.91 -11.65
C ALA A 31 -4.78 17.46 -10.39
N ARG A 32 -4.94 16.14 -10.20
CA ARG A 32 -5.55 15.53 -9.02
C ARG A 32 -4.79 14.27 -8.61
N GLU A 33 -4.86 13.94 -7.35
CA GLU A 33 -4.27 12.72 -6.80
C GLU A 33 -4.75 11.46 -7.54
N GLY A 34 -3.84 10.53 -7.76
CA GLY A 34 -4.12 9.25 -8.40
C GLY A 34 -3.99 9.25 -9.93
N TYR A 35 -3.83 10.41 -10.58
CA TYR A 35 -3.61 10.47 -12.02
C TYR A 35 -2.15 10.22 -12.38
N VAL A 36 -1.94 9.50 -13.49
CA VAL A 36 -0.63 9.02 -13.92
C VAL A 36 -0.05 9.96 -14.99
N LEU A 37 1.18 10.39 -14.75
CA LEU A 37 1.94 11.24 -15.68
C LEU A 37 3.16 10.51 -16.20
N ALA A 38 3.54 10.82 -17.45
CA ALA A 38 4.89 10.61 -17.96
C ALA A 38 5.70 11.87 -17.71
N VAL A 39 6.86 11.71 -17.07
CA VAL A 39 7.77 12.82 -16.76
C VAL A 39 9.20 12.49 -17.18
N ARG A 40 10.00 13.51 -17.51
CA ARG A 40 11.44 13.37 -17.75
C ARG A 40 12.20 13.87 -16.53
N VAL A 41 13.04 13.03 -15.95
CA VAL A 41 13.94 13.39 -14.85
C VAL A 41 14.96 14.42 -15.34
N LEU A 42 15.10 15.54 -14.64
CA LEU A 42 15.99 16.65 -15.05
C LEU A 42 17.31 16.67 -14.29
N THR A 43 17.35 16.09 -13.10
CA THR A 43 18.49 16.19 -12.18
C THR A 43 19.05 14.82 -11.80
N ASP A 44 20.32 14.78 -11.38
CA ASP A 44 20.92 13.61 -10.74
C ASP A 44 21.08 13.83 -9.23
N LYS A 45 21.09 12.75 -8.45
CA LYS A 45 21.25 12.79 -6.99
C LYS A 45 22.22 11.74 -6.48
N PRO A 46 23.02 12.07 -5.44
CA PRO A 46 23.90 11.08 -4.81
C PRO A 46 23.14 10.09 -3.90
N VAL A 47 22.12 10.57 -3.17
CA VAL A 47 21.32 9.81 -2.22
C VAL A 47 19.85 9.91 -2.55
N TYR A 48 19.04 8.93 -2.07
CA TYR A 48 17.61 8.86 -2.34
C TYR A 48 17.31 8.94 -3.83
N ASN A 49 18.11 8.22 -4.62
CA ASN A 49 18.25 8.33 -6.08
C ASN A 49 17.65 7.15 -6.84
N GLN A 50 16.71 6.47 -6.23
CA GLN A 50 16.06 5.28 -6.80
C GLN A 50 14.55 5.46 -6.85
N VAL A 51 13.93 4.68 -7.72
CA VAL A 51 12.49 4.44 -7.75
C VAL A 51 12.23 2.94 -7.64
N GLU A 52 11.18 2.59 -6.92
CA GLU A 52 10.67 1.22 -6.85
C GLU A 52 9.82 0.93 -8.10
N ASP A 53 10.14 -0.13 -8.80
CA ASP A 53 9.35 -0.60 -9.94
C ASP A 53 8.09 -1.39 -9.49
N PRO A 54 7.13 -1.69 -10.40
CA PRO A 54 5.94 -2.49 -10.05
C PRO A 54 6.24 -3.88 -9.51
N GLY A 55 7.45 -4.41 -9.75
CA GLY A 55 7.96 -5.67 -9.20
C GLY A 55 8.53 -5.56 -7.80
N GLY A 56 8.71 -4.34 -7.28
CA GLY A 56 9.33 -4.06 -5.98
C GLY A 56 10.85 -3.88 -6.02
N ARG A 57 11.48 -3.90 -7.21
CA ARG A 57 12.92 -3.65 -7.35
C ARG A 57 13.21 -2.17 -7.24
N MET A 58 14.26 -1.84 -6.49
CA MET A 58 14.81 -0.48 -6.45
C MET A 58 15.72 -0.25 -7.64
N VAL A 59 15.34 0.69 -8.52
CA VAL A 59 16.06 1.02 -9.75
C VAL A 59 16.55 2.46 -9.68
N ARG A 60 17.83 2.67 -10.02
CA ARG A 60 18.42 4.02 -10.02
C ARG A 60 17.79 4.88 -11.10
N LEU A 61 17.44 6.13 -10.73
CA LEU A 61 17.04 7.20 -11.65
C LEU A 61 18.25 8.03 -12.05
N ARG A 62 18.23 8.50 -13.31
CA ARG A 62 19.21 9.40 -13.87
C ARG A 62 18.53 10.54 -14.61
N SER A 63 19.23 11.66 -14.75
CA SER A 63 18.80 12.73 -15.64
C SER A 63 18.59 12.19 -17.06
N GLY A 64 17.48 12.57 -17.68
CA GLY A 64 17.04 12.09 -18.99
C GLY A 64 16.09 10.89 -18.97
N ASP A 65 16.04 10.10 -17.88
CA ASP A 65 15.10 8.97 -17.77
C ASP A 65 13.65 9.44 -17.90
N VAL A 66 12.86 8.72 -18.69
CA VAL A 66 11.41 8.91 -18.79
C VAL A 66 10.72 7.97 -17.82
N LEU A 67 10.04 8.56 -16.84
CA LEU A 67 9.37 7.86 -15.73
C LEU A 67 7.85 8.01 -15.85
N ALA A 68 7.11 6.91 -15.65
CA ALA A 68 5.70 7.00 -15.28
C ALA A 68 5.57 7.04 -13.76
N GLY A 69 4.95 8.11 -13.24
CA GLY A 69 4.66 8.31 -11.81
C GLY A 69 3.22 8.74 -11.59
N VAL A 70 2.79 8.83 -10.35
CA VAL A 70 1.42 9.19 -9.97
C VAL A 70 1.41 10.52 -9.22
N LEU A 71 0.49 11.42 -9.56
CA LEU A 71 0.25 12.63 -8.78
C LEU A 71 -0.28 12.26 -7.39
N GLY A 72 0.30 12.88 -6.36
CA GLY A 72 -0.12 12.67 -4.98
C GLY A 72 0.57 13.58 -3.99
N SER A 73 0.01 13.64 -2.79
CA SER A 73 0.56 14.41 -1.68
C SER A 73 1.43 13.53 -0.79
N ARG A 74 2.39 14.12 -0.11
CA ARG A 74 3.21 13.48 0.92
C ARG A 74 3.44 14.42 2.09
N ARG A 75 3.22 13.92 3.30
CA ARG A 75 3.36 14.67 4.58
C ARG A 75 4.42 14.03 5.47
N ALA A 76 5.60 13.73 4.92
CA ALA A 76 6.63 13.00 5.63
C ALA A 76 7.36 13.86 6.66
N LEU A 77 7.52 13.35 7.88
CA LEU A 77 8.40 13.94 8.91
C LEU A 77 9.88 13.78 8.54
N ARG A 78 10.25 12.71 7.83
CA ARG A 78 11.57 12.46 7.26
C ARG A 78 11.41 12.17 5.77
N GLY A 79 12.07 12.94 4.92
CA GLY A 79 11.94 12.82 3.47
C GLY A 79 11.51 14.13 2.83
N TYR A 80 10.68 14.06 1.80
CA TYR A 80 10.07 15.22 1.15
C TYR A 80 8.62 15.33 1.53
N ALA A 81 8.16 16.54 1.87
CA ALA A 81 6.76 16.87 1.90
C ALA A 81 6.38 17.59 0.58
N GLY A 82 5.17 17.41 0.13
CA GLY A 82 4.68 18.05 -1.09
C GLY A 82 3.21 17.74 -1.34
N GLU A 83 2.66 18.46 -2.29
CA GLU A 83 1.24 18.43 -2.62
C GLU A 83 1.00 18.41 -4.13
N VAL A 84 -0.19 18.01 -4.55
CA VAL A 84 -0.60 18.10 -5.94
C VAL A 84 -0.82 19.58 -6.28
N PRO A 85 -0.16 20.12 -7.34
CA PRO A 85 -0.38 21.51 -7.73
C PRO A 85 -1.83 21.73 -8.21
N ALA A 86 -2.37 22.92 -7.99
CA ALA A 86 -3.74 23.28 -8.36
C ALA A 86 -4.01 23.18 -9.87
N ALA A 87 -2.99 23.39 -10.69
CA ALA A 87 -3.00 23.21 -12.15
C ALA A 87 -1.64 22.66 -12.57
N LEU A 88 -1.61 21.94 -13.69
CA LEU A 88 -0.38 21.36 -14.24
C LEU A 88 -0.53 21.12 -15.73
N ALA A 89 0.50 21.48 -16.49
CA ALA A 89 0.54 21.32 -17.94
C ALA A 89 1.87 20.68 -18.40
N PRO A 90 1.93 20.10 -19.61
CA PRO A 90 3.18 19.67 -20.21
C PRO A 90 4.21 20.82 -20.29
N GLY A 91 5.48 20.50 -19.98
CA GLY A 91 6.58 21.45 -19.88
C GLY A 91 6.78 22.05 -18.48
N GLU A 92 5.80 21.92 -17.56
CA GLU A 92 5.98 22.33 -16.18
C GLU A 92 6.79 21.30 -15.39
N VAL A 93 7.36 21.73 -14.26
CA VAL A 93 8.22 20.91 -13.41
C VAL A 93 7.48 20.51 -12.15
N VAL A 94 7.55 19.23 -11.82
CA VAL A 94 7.15 18.62 -10.54
C VAL A 94 8.33 17.91 -9.92
N GLN A 95 8.22 17.52 -8.64
CA GLN A 95 9.24 16.76 -7.94
C GLN A 95 8.80 15.32 -7.67
N ILE A 96 9.80 14.41 -7.59
CA ILE A 96 9.58 13.04 -7.13
C ILE A 96 9.69 13.03 -5.62
N LEU A 97 8.55 12.80 -4.93
CA LEU A 97 8.44 12.97 -3.49
C LEU A 97 8.84 11.73 -2.68
N ASN A 98 8.81 10.52 -3.29
CA ASN A 98 9.20 9.29 -2.62
C ASN A 98 9.75 8.24 -3.60
N LEU A 99 10.28 7.16 -3.05
CA LEU A 99 10.81 6.04 -3.82
C LEU A 99 9.73 5.27 -4.61
N GLY A 100 8.47 5.40 -4.26
CA GLY A 100 7.34 4.82 -5.00
C GLY A 100 6.95 5.60 -6.26
N GLY A 101 7.59 6.76 -6.52
CA GLY A 101 7.33 7.59 -7.70
C GLY A 101 6.08 8.46 -7.59
N VAL A 102 5.77 8.92 -6.39
CA VAL A 102 4.74 9.95 -6.17
C VAL A 102 5.28 11.30 -6.65
N LEU A 103 4.51 11.96 -7.48
CA LEU A 103 4.81 13.24 -8.11
C LEU A 103 4.00 14.37 -7.47
N GLY A 104 4.64 15.50 -7.21
CA GLY A 104 3.96 16.69 -6.67
C GLY A 104 4.91 17.86 -6.59
N ARG A 105 4.41 19.00 -6.11
CA ARG A 105 5.23 20.17 -5.80
C ARG A 105 5.81 20.01 -4.39
N CYS A 106 7.13 19.92 -4.27
CA CYS A 106 7.80 19.80 -2.98
C CYS A 106 7.64 21.11 -2.18
N THR A 107 7.14 20.99 -0.94
CA THR A 107 6.95 22.10 -0.01
C THR A 107 7.99 22.12 1.10
N ALA A 108 8.56 20.95 1.44
CA ALA A 108 9.66 20.84 2.39
C ALA A 108 10.54 19.62 2.07
N ALA A 109 11.85 19.78 2.26
CA ALA A 109 12.84 18.74 2.02
C ALA A 109 13.68 18.49 3.27
N ASN A 110 13.98 17.21 3.57
CA ASN A 110 14.96 16.86 4.58
C ASN A 110 16.36 17.22 4.08
N PRO A 111 17.14 18.04 4.81
CA PRO A 111 18.47 18.47 4.39
C PRO A 111 19.43 17.31 4.09
N ASP A 112 19.33 16.20 4.82
CA ASP A 112 20.19 15.01 4.65
C ASP A 112 19.99 14.31 3.30
N LEU A 113 18.85 14.52 2.67
CA LEU A 113 18.52 13.93 1.36
C LEU A 113 18.85 14.89 0.20
N GLY A 114 19.15 16.14 0.49
CA GLY A 114 19.27 17.20 -0.50
C GLY A 114 17.96 17.48 -1.24
N PRO A 115 17.95 18.29 -2.32
CA PRO A 115 16.74 18.59 -3.08
C PRO A 115 16.14 17.32 -3.71
N PRO A 116 14.82 17.23 -3.91
CA PRO A 116 14.20 16.14 -4.64
C PRO A 116 14.63 16.13 -6.11
N PHE A 117 14.35 15.06 -6.84
CA PHE A 117 14.46 15.08 -8.29
C PHE A 117 13.45 16.06 -8.88
N ASP A 118 13.90 16.96 -9.74
CA ASP A 118 13.05 17.71 -10.64
C ASP A 118 12.70 16.86 -11.86
N ALA A 119 11.45 16.94 -12.30
CA ALA A 119 10.95 16.20 -13.43
C ALA A 119 9.99 17.05 -14.28
N GLU A 120 10.28 17.15 -15.58
CA GLU A 120 9.45 17.84 -16.57
C GLU A 120 8.23 16.96 -16.90
N VAL A 121 7.06 17.52 -16.87
CA VAL A 121 5.81 16.84 -17.28
C VAL A 121 5.78 16.73 -18.80
N LEU A 122 5.76 15.50 -19.32
CA LEU A 122 5.63 15.23 -20.76
C LEU A 122 4.16 15.10 -21.18
N GLY A 123 3.27 14.77 -20.26
CA GLY A 123 1.83 14.67 -20.46
C GLY A 123 1.16 13.63 -19.56
N ALA A 124 -0.16 13.57 -19.64
CA ALA A 124 -0.95 12.53 -18.99
C ALA A 124 -0.79 11.21 -19.75
N VAL A 125 -0.46 10.13 -19.04
CA VAL A 125 -0.54 8.78 -19.62
C VAL A 125 -2.00 8.49 -19.96
N LEU A 126 -2.26 7.92 -21.13
CA LEU A 126 -3.61 7.59 -21.60
C LEU A 126 -3.94 6.12 -21.36
N ALA A 127 -5.11 5.87 -20.82
CA ALA A 127 -5.73 4.55 -20.68
C ALA A 127 -6.84 4.36 -21.73
N PHE A 128 -7.03 3.11 -22.15
CA PHE A 128 -8.04 2.66 -23.10
C PHE A 128 -8.81 1.51 -22.45
N PRO A 129 -9.75 1.80 -21.52
CA PRO A 129 -10.36 0.79 -20.67
C PRO A 129 -11.27 -0.21 -21.38
N ARG A 130 -11.74 0.14 -22.59
CA ARG A 130 -12.61 -0.74 -23.39
C ARG A 130 -11.93 -1.14 -24.69
N THR A 131 -12.10 -2.38 -25.10
CA THR A 131 -11.66 -2.84 -26.42
C THR A 131 -12.35 -2.03 -27.51
N GLY A 132 -11.54 -1.41 -28.40
CA GLY A 132 -12.04 -0.56 -29.47
C GLY A 132 -12.09 0.94 -29.15
N ASP A 133 -11.72 1.36 -27.93
CA ASP A 133 -11.56 2.78 -27.62
C ASP A 133 -10.52 3.41 -28.57
N ARG A 134 -10.92 4.49 -29.24
CA ARG A 134 -10.06 5.26 -30.15
C ARG A 134 -9.55 6.55 -29.51
N VAL A 135 -10.20 6.99 -28.46
CA VAL A 135 -9.84 8.18 -27.69
C VAL A 135 -9.43 7.73 -26.29
N GLY A 136 -8.17 7.91 -25.95
CA GLY A 136 -7.67 7.62 -24.61
C GLY A 136 -8.11 8.70 -23.62
N ARG A 137 -8.27 8.31 -22.36
CA ARG A 137 -8.51 9.22 -21.25
C ARG A 137 -7.33 9.20 -20.29
N PRO A 138 -7.05 10.28 -19.52
CA PRO A 138 -5.98 10.27 -18.53
C PRO A 138 -6.10 9.06 -17.59
N ALA A 139 -5.02 8.27 -17.51
CA ALA A 139 -4.96 7.07 -16.69
C ALA A 139 -4.98 7.44 -15.20
N SER A 140 -5.66 6.64 -14.41
CA SER A 140 -5.73 6.78 -12.95
C SER A 140 -5.53 5.43 -12.27
N ILE A 141 -4.85 5.43 -11.12
CA ILE A 141 -4.71 4.23 -10.28
C ILE A 141 -6.02 3.83 -9.59
N GLY A 142 -7.04 4.69 -9.63
CA GLY A 142 -8.38 4.34 -9.18
C GLY A 142 -9.12 3.39 -10.12
N GLU A 143 -8.65 3.24 -11.37
CA GLU A 143 -9.24 2.30 -12.31
C GLU A 143 -8.84 0.86 -11.97
N GLY A 144 -9.84 -0.01 -11.76
CA GLY A 144 -9.60 -1.40 -11.37
C GLY A 144 -9.06 -1.58 -9.96
N ALA A 145 -9.12 -0.53 -9.14
CA ALA A 145 -8.75 -0.57 -7.73
C ALA A 145 -9.74 -1.39 -6.90
N VAL A 146 -9.28 -1.89 -5.76
CA VAL A 146 -10.13 -2.48 -4.73
C VAL A 146 -11.13 -1.43 -4.24
N ALA A 147 -12.41 -1.77 -4.24
CA ALA A 147 -13.45 -0.87 -3.79
C ALA A 147 -13.31 -0.56 -2.30
N ARG A 148 -13.40 0.72 -1.93
CA ARG A 148 -13.53 1.13 -0.54
C ARG A 148 -14.86 0.64 0.03
N ALA A 149 -14.93 0.40 1.34
CA ALA A 149 -16.12 -0.16 1.98
C ALA A 149 -16.56 0.66 3.20
N ALA A 150 -17.85 0.92 3.31
CA ALA A 150 -18.44 1.59 4.47
C ALA A 150 -18.45 0.68 5.71
N ALA A 151 -18.46 -0.65 5.53
CA ALA A 151 -18.48 -1.63 6.61
C ALA A 151 -17.42 -2.71 6.42
N LEU A 152 -16.91 -3.22 7.55
CA LEU A 152 -16.04 -4.39 7.58
C LEU A 152 -16.91 -5.67 7.64
N GLU A 153 -16.69 -6.58 6.70
CA GLU A 153 -17.31 -7.90 6.69
C GLU A 153 -16.71 -8.79 7.79
N PRO A 154 -17.47 -9.74 8.35
CA PRO A 154 -16.93 -10.74 9.25
C PRO A 154 -15.77 -11.51 8.60
N GLY A 155 -14.69 -11.76 9.34
CA GLY A 155 -13.51 -12.43 8.75
C GLY A 155 -12.44 -12.76 9.78
N ALA A 156 -11.23 -13.03 9.32
CA ALA A 156 -10.09 -13.40 10.16
C ALA A 156 -9.74 -12.30 11.18
N PRO A 157 -9.21 -12.68 12.36
CA PRO A 157 -8.66 -11.73 13.31
C PRO A 157 -7.53 -10.91 12.71
N ILE A 158 -7.35 -9.67 13.21
CA ILE A 158 -6.36 -8.74 12.74
C ILE A 158 -5.34 -8.50 13.85
N VAL A 159 -4.05 -8.67 13.51
CA VAL A 159 -2.93 -8.23 14.33
C VAL A 159 -2.45 -6.90 13.77
N ALA A 160 -2.71 -5.80 14.47
CA ALA A 160 -2.28 -4.47 14.06
C ALA A 160 -0.87 -4.16 14.58
N VAL A 161 0.01 -3.70 13.69
CA VAL A 161 1.36 -3.23 14.02
C VAL A 161 1.41 -1.73 13.82
N ALA A 162 1.41 -0.99 14.92
CA ALA A 162 1.51 0.46 14.96
C ALA A 162 2.84 0.90 15.57
N GLY A 163 3.21 2.15 15.39
CA GLY A 163 4.39 2.76 15.98
C GLY A 163 4.24 4.27 16.08
N THR A 164 5.16 4.94 16.75
CA THR A 164 5.09 6.38 16.99
C THR A 164 5.35 7.20 15.72
N CYS A 165 6.30 6.75 14.88
CA CYS A 165 6.75 7.49 13.69
C CYS A 165 7.29 6.56 12.60
N MET A 166 7.71 7.15 11.48
CA MET A 166 8.49 6.50 10.43
C MET A 166 9.80 5.93 11.02
N ASP A 167 10.31 4.84 10.42
CA ASP A 167 11.53 4.13 10.84
C ASP A 167 11.53 3.53 12.25
N ALA A 168 10.37 3.42 12.91
CA ALA A 168 10.20 2.77 14.22
C ALA A 168 10.22 1.21 14.16
N GLY A 169 10.60 0.60 13.03
CA GLY A 169 10.71 -0.85 12.88
C GLY A 169 9.39 -1.59 12.59
N LYS A 170 8.30 -0.90 12.29
CA LYS A 170 6.98 -1.51 12.05
C LYS A 170 6.99 -2.61 10.97
N THR A 171 7.60 -2.34 9.82
CA THR A 171 7.67 -3.30 8.71
C THR A 171 8.42 -4.57 9.11
N VAL A 172 9.52 -4.44 9.86
CA VAL A 172 10.25 -5.59 10.40
C VAL A 172 9.39 -6.37 11.39
N ALA A 173 8.73 -5.67 12.33
CA ALA A 173 7.84 -6.31 13.29
C ALA A 173 6.67 -7.03 12.62
N ALA A 174 6.01 -6.41 11.63
CA ALA A 174 4.93 -7.03 10.87
C ALA A 174 5.41 -8.30 10.13
N SER A 175 6.58 -8.25 9.49
CA SER A 175 7.17 -9.39 8.79
C SER A 175 7.53 -10.52 9.76
N GLU A 176 8.08 -10.24 10.94
CA GLU A 176 8.39 -11.27 11.94
C GLU A 176 7.12 -11.90 12.55
N VAL A 177 6.05 -11.12 12.75
CA VAL A 177 4.75 -11.66 13.15
C VAL A 177 4.20 -12.61 12.07
N VAL A 178 4.21 -12.19 10.79
CA VAL A 178 3.80 -13.07 9.67
C VAL A 178 4.64 -14.34 9.67
N ARG A 179 5.97 -14.23 9.78
CA ARG A 179 6.89 -15.37 9.79
C ARG A 179 6.58 -16.36 10.91
N GLY A 180 6.35 -15.86 12.12
CA GLY A 180 6.02 -16.69 13.29
C GLY A 180 4.70 -17.44 13.09
N LEU A 181 3.65 -16.75 12.65
CA LEU A 181 2.33 -17.32 12.43
C LEU A 181 2.34 -18.32 11.25
N SER A 182 3.00 -18.01 10.14
CA SER A 182 3.14 -18.91 8.99
C SER A 182 3.90 -20.19 9.34
N ARG A 183 4.98 -20.10 10.15
CA ARG A 183 5.70 -21.27 10.65
C ARG A 183 4.88 -22.11 11.63
N ALA A 184 3.94 -21.51 12.33
CA ALA A 184 2.96 -22.23 13.15
C ALA A 184 1.85 -22.89 12.32
N GLY A 185 1.90 -22.80 11.00
CA GLY A 185 0.94 -23.44 10.08
C GLY A 185 -0.30 -22.59 9.78
N LEU A 186 -0.37 -21.33 10.23
CA LEU A 186 -1.50 -20.46 9.97
C LEU A 186 -1.41 -19.82 8.59
N ARG A 187 -2.54 -19.72 7.90
CA ARG A 187 -2.67 -19.03 6.62
C ARG A 187 -2.77 -17.52 6.86
N CYS A 188 -1.63 -16.84 6.78
CA CYS A 188 -1.52 -15.40 7.05
C CYS A 188 -1.70 -14.57 5.79
N ALA A 189 -2.40 -13.43 5.88
CA ALA A 189 -2.35 -12.36 4.90
C ALA A 189 -1.74 -11.10 5.51
N GLY A 190 -1.08 -10.30 4.67
CA GLY A 190 -0.50 -9.02 5.04
C GLY A 190 -1.29 -7.84 4.48
N VAL A 191 -1.29 -6.70 5.16
CA VAL A 191 -1.84 -5.47 4.60
C VAL A 191 -1.14 -4.24 5.17
N LYS A 192 -0.81 -3.27 4.30
CA LYS A 192 -0.40 -1.93 4.72
C LYS A 192 -1.59 -0.99 4.57
N LEU A 193 -2.12 -0.50 5.68
CA LEU A 193 -3.36 0.26 5.71
C LEU A 193 -3.18 1.76 5.55
N THR A 194 -2.03 2.32 5.95
CA THR A 194 -1.76 3.76 5.93
C THR A 194 -0.35 4.09 5.46
N GLY A 195 -0.15 5.34 5.02
CA GLY A 195 1.13 5.90 4.60
C GLY A 195 1.14 6.47 3.20
N VAL A 196 2.30 6.49 2.54
CA VAL A 196 2.51 6.92 1.16
C VAL A 196 2.89 5.73 0.29
N SER A 197 2.40 5.67 -0.95
CA SER A 197 2.58 4.55 -1.89
C SER A 197 4.03 4.07 -1.99
N LEU A 198 4.23 2.82 -1.56
CA LEU A 198 5.45 2.05 -1.69
C LEU A 198 5.07 0.58 -1.50
N ARG A 199 5.59 -0.31 -2.34
CA ARG A 199 5.16 -1.71 -2.38
C ARG A 199 5.99 -2.63 -1.49
N ARG A 200 7.26 -2.30 -1.27
CA ARG A 200 8.22 -3.17 -0.57
C ARG A 200 7.75 -3.66 0.81
N ASP A 201 6.94 -2.87 1.53
CA ASP A 201 6.46 -3.25 2.86
C ASP A 201 5.50 -4.44 2.78
N ALA A 202 4.58 -4.44 1.79
CA ALA A 202 3.72 -5.59 1.51
C ALA A 202 4.54 -6.80 0.99
N LEU A 203 5.54 -6.56 0.14
CA LEU A 203 6.41 -7.63 -0.35
C LEU A 203 7.22 -8.27 0.77
N SER A 204 7.68 -7.49 1.76
CA SER A 204 8.37 -8.03 2.95
C SER A 204 7.47 -8.99 3.74
N MET A 205 6.16 -8.75 3.80
CA MET A 205 5.21 -9.68 4.41
C MET A 205 5.02 -10.96 3.57
N ILE A 206 5.00 -10.84 2.22
CA ILE A 206 5.00 -12.01 1.31
C ILE A 206 6.25 -12.85 1.52
N ASP A 207 7.44 -12.22 1.54
CA ASP A 207 8.72 -12.90 1.76
C ASP A 207 8.79 -13.59 3.13
N ALA A 208 8.05 -13.07 4.11
CA ALA A 208 7.91 -13.67 5.44
C ALA A 208 6.91 -14.84 5.50
N GLY A 209 6.14 -15.09 4.42
CA GLY A 209 5.22 -16.23 4.31
C GLY A 209 3.73 -15.86 4.25
N ALA A 210 3.38 -14.59 4.06
CA ALA A 210 1.99 -14.23 3.79
C ALA A 210 1.55 -14.79 2.42
N VAL A 211 0.35 -15.38 2.36
CA VAL A 211 -0.21 -15.94 1.11
C VAL A 211 -0.66 -14.86 0.13
N GLU A 212 -0.97 -13.67 0.64
CA GLU A 212 -1.36 -12.47 -0.12
C GLU A 212 -0.99 -11.24 0.71
N ALA A 213 -0.62 -10.13 0.07
CA ALA A 213 -0.47 -8.85 0.75
C ALA A 213 -0.96 -7.70 -0.13
N LEU A 214 -1.74 -6.80 0.47
CA LEU A 214 -2.28 -5.60 -0.17
C LEU A 214 -1.77 -4.34 0.50
N THR A 215 -1.85 -3.22 -0.24
CA THR A 215 -1.57 -1.88 0.27
C THR A 215 -2.75 -0.96 -0.05
N PHE A 216 -2.85 0.18 0.63
CA PHE A 216 -3.85 1.20 0.29
C PHE A 216 -3.75 1.68 -1.17
N ASN A 217 -2.59 1.53 -1.81
CA ASN A 217 -2.43 1.82 -3.24
C ASN A 217 -3.26 0.87 -4.12
N ASP A 218 -3.48 -0.39 -3.70
CA ASP A 218 -4.37 -1.33 -4.39
C ASP A 218 -5.84 -0.86 -4.37
N ALA A 219 -6.21 -0.02 -3.40
CA ALA A 219 -7.51 0.66 -3.35
C ALA A 219 -7.52 2.03 -4.08
N GLY A 220 -6.50 2.32 -4.89
CA GLY A 220 -6.41 3.55 -5.67
C GLY A 220 -6.05 4.80 -4.88
N VAL A 221 -5.46 4.62 -3.69
CA VAL A 221 -5.02 5.72 -2.81
C VAL A 221 -3.51 5.87 -2.93
N VAL A 222 -3.03 7.09 -3.18
CA VAL A 222 -1.59 7.39 -3.27
C VAL A 222 -1.01 7.66 -1.89
N SER A 223 -1.74 8.41 -1.09
CA SER A 223 -1.41 8.77 0.28
C SER A 223 -2.68 8.72 1.11
N THR A 224 -2.65 8.08 2.25
CA THR A 224 -3.80 8.03 3.15
C THR A 224 -3.89 9.30 3.99
N ASP A 225 -5.07 9.58 4.51
CA ASP A 225 -5.35 10.61 5.50
C ASP A 225 -6.57 10.17 6.34
N ALA A 226 -6.98 11.01 7.29
CA ALA A 226 -8.13 10.75 8.15
C ALA A 226 -9.43 10.50 7.38
N ALA A 227 -9.60 11.14 6.22
CA ALA A 227 -10.86 11.05 5.44
C ALA A 227 -11.00 9.73 4.69
N VAL A 228 -9.89 9.15 4.21
CA VAL A 228 -9.93 7.97 3.35
C VAL A 228 -9.47 6.67 4.02
N ALA A 229 -8.73 6.75 5.14
CA ALA A 229 -8.06 5.60 5.74
C ALA A 229 -9.04 4.49 6.15
N LEU A 230 -10.15 4.83 6.79
CA LEU A 230 -11.08 3.86 7.35
C LEU A 230 -11.80 3.03 6.27
N GLU A 231 -12.39 3.70 5.27
CA GLU A 231 -13.08 3.01 4.17
C GLU A 231 -12.11 2.20 3.31
N THR A 232 -10.89 2.72 3.10
CA THR A 232 -9.81 2.03 2.40
C THR A 232 -9.41 0.76 3.13
N ALA A 233 -9.18 0.84 4.45
CA ALA A 233 -8.83 -0.30 5.27
C ALA A 233 -9.90 -1.39 5.24
N ARG A 234 -11.17 -1.01 5.39
CA ARG A 234 -12.30 -1.96 5.33
C ARG A 234 -12.38 -2.64 3.95
N GLY A 235 -12.23 -1.89 2.86
CA GLY A 235 -12.21 -2.44 1.51
C GLY A 235 -11.10 -3.47 1.30
N LEU A 236 -9.88 -3.16 1.71
CA LEU A 236 -8.73 -4.05 1.60
C LEU A 236 -8.88 -5.32 2.44
N LEU A 237 -9.37 -5.19 3.67
CA LEU A 237 -9.59 -6.32 4.57
C LEU A 237 -10.70 -7.26 4.06
N ASN A 238 -11.78 -6.70 3.50
CA ASN A 238 -12.83 -7.47 2.86
C ASN A 238 -12.30 -8.21 1.62
N GLU A 239 -11.48 -7.52 0.81
CA GLU A 239 -10.88 -8.09 -0.38
C GLU A 239 -9.91 -9.24 -0.06
N LEU A 240 -9.07 -9.11 0.97
CA LEU A 240 -8.23 -10.22 1.45
C LEU A 240 -9.07 -11.42 1.88
N GLY A 241 -10.17 -11.17 2.59
CA GLY A 241 -11.12 -12.22 2.96
C GLY A 241 -11.66 -12.99 1.75
N ARG A 242 -11.98 -12.28 0.67
CA ARG A 242 -12.49 -12.87 -0.58
C ARG A 242 -11.40 -13.60 -1.36
N ARG A 243 -10.21 -13.00 -1.50
CA ARG A 243 -9.11 -13.55 -2.33
C ARG A 243 -8.48 -14.80 -1.74
N CYS A 244 -8.14 -14.77 -0.46
CA CYS A 244 -7.30 -15.81 0.11
C CYS A 244 -7.86 -16.47 1.38
N ARG A 245 -8.99 -16.02 1.92
CA ARG A 245 -9.62 -16.57 3.13
C ARG A 245 -8.58 -16.84 4.23
N PRO A 246 -7.88 -15.81 4.72
CA PRO A 246 -6.81 -15.99 5.69
C PRO A 246 -7.39 -16.42 7.05
N GLU A 247 -6.57 -17.11 7.87
CA GLU A 247 -6.89 -17.41 9.27
C GLU A 247 -6.50 -16.24 10.18
N VAL A 248 -5.54 -15.40 9.73
CA VAL A 248 -5.11 -14.19 10.42
C VAL A 248 -4.64 -13.15 9.40
N VAL A 249 -4.90 -11.87 9.68
CA VAL A 249 -4.39 -10.74 8.90
C VAL A 249 -3.42 -9.94 9.76
N VAL A 250 -2.21 -9.70 9.25
CA VAL A 250 -1.24 -8.78 9.87
C VAL A 250 -1.32 -7.44 9.17
N ALA A 251 -1.71 -6.40 9.91
CA ALA A 251 -1.95 -5.05 9.39
C ALA A 251 -0.88 -4.08 9.88
N GLU A 252 -0.06 -3.56 8.96
CA GLU A 252 0.88 -2.48 9.25
C GLU A 252 0.19 -1.12 9.12
N LEU A 253 0.27 -0.29 10.18
CA LEU A 253 -0.17 1.09 10.20
C LEU A 253 1.03 2.01 9.96
N GLY A 254 1.22 2.42 8.70
CA GLY A 254 2.36 3.21 8.24
C GLY A 254 2.39 4.64 8.78
N ASP A 255 3.58 5.19 8.83
CA ASP A 255 3.97 6.55 9.30
C ASP A 255 3.67 6.90 10.77
N GLY A 256 2.92 6.07 11.50
CA GLY A 256 2.81 6.14 12.96
C GLY A 256 1.68 7.02 13.49
N LEU A 257 1.50 6.94 14.81
CA LEU A 257 0.40 7.56 15.56
C LEU A 257 0.39 9.09 15.50
N LEU A 258 1.57 9.70 15.36
CA LEU A 258 1.74 11.16 15.32
C LEU A 258 1.67 11.71 13.89
N GLY A 259 1.51 10.86 12.88
CA GLY A 259 1.39 11.26 11.49
C GLY A 259 -0.06 11.53 11.09
N GLU A 260 -0.23 12.34 10.04
CA GLU A 260 -1.55 12.73 9.52
C GLU A 260 -2.12 11.71 8.51
N TYR A 261 -1.78 10.43 8.66
CA TYR A 261 -2.13 9.38 7.67
C TYR A 261 -3.36 8.56 8.04
N GLY A 262 -4.12 8.96 9.06
CA GLY A 262 -5.36 8.28 9.46
C GLY A 262 -5.16 7.09 10.40
N VAL A 263 -4.01 6.96 11.06
CA VAL A 263 -3.73 5.88 12.02
C VAL A 263 -4.61 6.01 13.25
N ALA A 264 -4.79 7.23 13.77
CA ALA A 264 -5.62 7.48 14.94
C ALA A 264 -7.08 7.08 14.69
N GLU A 265 -7.61 7.39 13.53
CA GLU A 265 -8.97 7.05 13.11
C GLU A 265 -9.17 5.53 13.03
N LEU A 266 -8.19 4.80 12.48
CA LEU A 266 -8.23 3.34 12.42
C LEU A 266 -8.22 2.70 13.81
N LEU A 267 -7.43 3.24 14.74
CA LEU A 267 -7.35 2.72 16.11
C LEU A 267 -8.57 3.11 16.95
N ALA A 268 -9.18 4.27 16.67
CA ALA A 268 -10.40 4.70 17.34
C ALA A 268 -11.65 3.93 16.86
N ASP A 269 -11.64 3.45 15.62
CA ASP A 269 -12.74 2.66 15.08
C ASP A 269 -12.82 1.29 15.76
N ARG A 270 -14.05 0.83 16.02
CA ARG A 270 -14.30 -0.48 16.61
C ARG A 270 -13.94 -1.67 15.70
N VAL A 271 -13.32 -1.42 14.55
CA VAL A 271 -12.85 -2.46 13.61
C VAL A 271 -11.95 -3.48 14.33
N SER A 272 -11.08 -3.02 15.23
CA SER A 272 -10.25 -3.90 16.06
C SER A 272 -11.06 -4.67 17.10
N ARG A 273 -12.08 -4.06 17.72
CA ARG A 273 -12.82 -4.64 18.85
C ARG A 273 -13.87 -5.69 18.47
N GLN A 274 -14.49 -5.59 17.30
CA GLN A 274 -15.51 -6.57 16.87
C GLN A 274 -14.92 -7.94 16.50
N ARG A 275 -13.65 -7.98 16.07
CA ARG A 275 -12.95 -9.24 15.79
C ARG A 275 -12.28 -9.85 17.02
N GLU A 276 -11.92 -9.06 18.03
CA GLU A 276 -11.44 -9.57 19.33
C GLU A 276 -12.51 -10.43 20.05
N GLN A 277 -13.78 -10.02 19.97
CA GLN A 277 -14.89 -10.83 20.55
C GLN A 277 -15.07 -12.17 19.83
N GLY A 278 -14.72 -12.27 18.56
CA GLY A 278 -14.71 -13.52 17.81
C GLY A 278 -13.56 -14.46 18.19
N LEU A 279 -12.41 -13.93 18.58
CA LEU A 279 -11.25 -14.69 19.09
C LEU A 279 -11.52 -15.29 20.48
N LEU A 280 -12.06 -14.49 21.40
CA LEU A 280 -12.40 -14.96 22.74
C LEU A 280 -13.44 -16.08 22.70
N ARG A 281 -14.44 -15.98 21.81
CA ARG A 281 -15.44 -17.07 21.63
C ARG A 281 -14.88 -18.33 20.97
N ARG A 282 -13.89 -18.20 20.07
CA ARG A 282 -13.21 -19.37 19.48
C ARG A 282 -12.25 -20.06 20.45
N ASP A 283 -11.57 -19.29 21.30
CA ASP A 283 -10.72 -19.83 22.35
C ASP A 283 -11.53 -20.55 23.43
N GLU A 284 -12.71 -20.06 23.77
CA GLU A 284 -13.64 -20.76 24.67
C GLU A 284 -14.11 -22.07 24.04
N ALA A 285 -14.54 -22.05 22.79
CA ALA A 285 -14.95 -23.27 22.07
C ALA A 285 -13.81 -24.29 21.91
N HIS A 286 -12.57 -23.83 21.68
CA HIS A 286 -11.40 -24.74 21.60
C HIS A 286 -10.96 -25.27 22.97
N ARG A 287 -11.16 -24.51 24.04
CA ARG A 287 -10.91 -24.98 25.43
C ARG A 287 -11.92 -26.00 25.84
N ASP A 288 -13.18 -25.83 25.46
CA ASP A 288 -14.23 -26.82 25.75
C ASP A 288 -13.99 -28.14 24.99
N VAL A 289 -13.63 -28.10 23.71
CA VAL A 289 -13.26 -29.29 22.93
C VAL A 289 -12.00 -29.99 23.49
N ARG A 290 -11.04 -29.27 24.04
CA ARG A 290 -9.86 -29.87 24.71
C ARG A 290 -10.22 -30.46 26.07
N ARG A 291 -11.12 -29.84 26.82
CA ARG A 291 -11.61 -30.41 28.10
C ARG A 291 -12.37 -31.71 27.88
N GLU A 292 -13.29 -31.74 26.92
CA GLU A 292 -14.02 -32.97 26.58
C GLU A 292 -13.09 -34.13 26.19
N ARG A 293 -12.02 -33.87 25.39
CA ARG A 293 -11.03 -34.90 25.04
C ARG A 293 -10.18 -35.38 26.22
N ILE A 294 -9.86 -34.48 27.16
CA ILE A 294 -9.09 -34.86 28.36
C ILE A 294 -9.96 -35.69 29.29
N ASP A 295 -11.23 -35.38 29.44
CA ASP A 295 -12.17 -36.13 30.27
C ASP A 295 -12.50 -37.50 29.67
N GLU A 296 -12.53 -37.67 28.34
CA GLU A 296 -12.64 -38.99 27.68
C GLU A 296 -11.38 -39.85 27.86
N ASP A 297 -10.16 -39.26 27.80
CA ASP A 297 -8.91 -40.01 28.01
C ASP A 297 -8.66 -40.41 29.48
N VAL A 298 -9.19 -39.66 30.44
CA VAL A 298 -9.03 -39.95 31.88
C VAL A 298 -10.09 -40.94 32.39
N GLY A 299 -11.23 -41.08 31.69
CA GLY A 299 -12.30 -42.01 32.04
C GLY A 299 -12.02 -43.49 31.74
N ALA A 300 -10.90 -43.84 31.09
CA ALA A 300 -10.61 -45.19 30.61
C ALA A 300 -9.60 -46.01 31.46
N VAL A 301 -9.28 -45.56 32.66
CA VAL A 301 -8.38 -46.33 33.57
C VAL A 301 -9.20 -47.02 34.64
N GLU A 302 -9.63 -48.28 34.35
CA GLU A 302 -10.14 -49.19 35.39
C GLU A 302 -9.03 -49.59 36.35
N PRO A 303 -9.26 -49.60 37.68
CA PRO A 303 -8.30 -50.11 38.65
C PRO A 303 -8.24 -51.65 38.57
N ARG A 304 -7.08 -52.20 38.20
CA ARG A 304 -6.80 -53.65 38.38
C ARG A 304 -6.69 -53.94 39.84
N SER A 305 -7.62 -54.73 40.33
CA SER A 305 -7.58 -55.37 41.64
C SER A 305 -6.45 -56.41 41.71
N VAL A 306 -5.65 -56.30 42.78
CA VAL A 306 -4.71 -57.34 43.24
C VAL A 306 -5.47 -58.27 44.18
#